data_2928f808fb6859943f495d11fb08ca0d
#
_entry.id   2928f808fb6859943f495d11fb08ca0d
#
_cell.length_a   1.000
_cell.length_b   1.000
_cell.length_c   1.000
_cell.angle_alpha   90.00
_cell.angle_beta   90.00
_cell.angle_gamma   90.00
#
_symmetry.space_group_name_H-M   'P 1'
#
loop_
_entity.id
_entity.type
_entity.pdbx_description
1 polymer ?
#
loop_
_entity_poly.entity_id
_entity_poly.type
_entity_poly.pdbx_seq_one_letter_code
_entity_poly.pdbx_strand_id
1 'polypeptide(L)'
;MKFISRALFFVCLLAYLPVKAQNVTLTGTIYDYATYYVSSFDPQTGASDFQLFRYTLSSDSYPVWVKVTFRATMVSPALGINTEAAILDLYTSPFQLDNDIILDNRDLSTTTTQLRDVTGAPIDLSVYIQDVIDVADLNAMLSSIMTTGRLSDGNYTFQFGVASGSNQGAVESASPTFETRTIIVESPSAINLEYPGGTLSDTSSNDIFTTYPLLIWSSSG
;
A
#
# COMPACT_ATOMS: atom_id res chain seq x y z
N MET A 1 21.12 -22.68 55.46
CA MET A 1 21.27 -22.95 54.02
C MET A 1 19.98 -23.42 53.31
N LYS A 2 19.02 -24.10 53.91
CA LYS A 2 17.79 -24.59 53.25
C LYS A 2 16.76 -23.49 52.90
N PHE A 3 16.80 -22.33 53.57
CA PHE A 3 15.87 -21.22 53.30
C PHE A 3 16.25 -20.38 52.04
N ILE A 4 17.55 -20.21 51.81
CA ILE A 4 18.06 -19.43 50.65
C ILE A 4 17.77 -20.17 49.34
N SER A 5 17.88 -21.50 49.32
CA SER A 5 17.62 -22.31 48.15
C SER A 5 16.14 -22.30 47.74
N ARG A 6 15.19 -22.20 48.68
CA ARG A 6 13.75 -22.10 48.37
C ARG A 6 13.35 -20.74 47.88
N ALA A 7 13.97 -19.65 48.37
CA ALA A 7 13.71 -18.30 47.86
C ALA A 7 14.24 -18.10 46.44
N LEU A 8 15.43 -18.68 46.13
CA LEU A 8 15.99 -18.62 44.78
C LEU A 8 15.12 -19.37 43.74
N PHE A 9 14.53 -20.51 44.13
CA PHE A 9 13.64 -21.28 43.26
C PHE A 9 12.34 -20.55 42.97
N PHE A 10 11.78 -19.80 43.92
CA PHE A 10 10.59 -18.99 43.74
C PHE A 10 10.85 -17.76 42.86
N VAL A 11 12.01 -17.13 42.93
CA VAL A 11 12.41 -16.01 42.06
C VAL A 11 12.62 -16.48 40.62
N CYS A 12 13.21 -17.67 40.42
CA CYS A 12 13.34 -18.24 39.08
C CYS A 12 11.97 -18.66 38.47
N LEU A 13 11.00 -19.09 39.26
CA LEU A 13 9.66 -19.46 38.78
C LEU A 13 8.86 -18.23 38.36
N LEU A 14 9.07 -17.08 39.01
CA LEU A 14 8.43 -15.81 38.62
C LEU A 14 9.01 -15.21 37.32
N ALA A 15 10.24 -15.58 36.97
CA ALA A 15 10.87 -15.14 35.72
C ALA A 15 10.34 -15.87 34.45
N TYR A 16 9.58 -16.95 34.62
CA TYR A 16 8.96 -17.73 33.54
C TYR A 16 7.48 -17.40 33.30
N LEU A 17 7.01 -16.21 33.69
CA LEU A 17 5.70 -15.79 33.21
C LEU A 17 5.81 -15.61 31.69
N PRO A 18 5.03 -16.36 30.90
CA PRO A 18 5.04 -16.17 29.46
C PRO A 18 4.61 -14.72 29.20
N VAL A 19 5.54 -13.90 28.71
CA VAL A 19 5.18 -12.62 28.12
C VAL A 19 4.30 -12.98 26.94
N LYS A 20 3.00 -12.77 27.06
CA LYS A 20 2.09 -12.90 25.92
C LYS A 20 2.60 -11.94 24.86
N ALA A 21 3.00 -12.48 23.73
CA ALA A 21 3.24 -11.65 22.57
C ALA A 21 1.92 -10.95 22.23
N GLN A 22 1.93 -9.62 22.27
CA GLN A 22 0.78 -8.84 21.84
C GLN A 22 0.64 -9.02 20.35
N ASN A 23 -0.49 -9.59 19.93
CA ASN A 23 -0.74 -9.85 18.52
C ASN A 23 -1.55 -8.70 17.95
N VAL A 24 -0.95 -7.99 16.98
CA VAL A 24 -1.62 -6.92 16.26
C VAL A 24 -2.07 -7.46 14.92
N THR A 25 -3.34 -7.26 14.60
CA THR A 25 -3.99 -7.74 13.39
C THR A 25 -4.30 -6.55 12.49
N LEU A 26 -3.93 -6.69 11.22
CA LEU A 26 -4.26 -5.76 10.17
C LEU A 26 -5.37 -6.37 9.31
N THR A 27 -6.52 -5.67 9.21
CA THR A 27 -7.65 -6.11 8.39
C THR A 27 -8.09 -5.00 7.48
N GLY A 28 -8.06 -5.23 6.18
CA GLY A 28 -8.43 -4.21 5.20
C GLY A 28 -8.02 -4.59 3.80
N THR A 29 -7.86 -3.59 2.95
CA THR A 29 -7.51 -3.79 1.55
C THR A 29 -6.77 -2.60 0.96
N ILE A 30 -5.96 -2.88 -0.03
CA ILE A 30 -5.50 -1.92 -1.04
C ILE A 30 -6.49 -2.00 -2.19
N TYR A 31 -7.04 -0.85 -2.58
CA TYR A 31 -8.04 -0.77 -3.64
C TYR A 31 -7.35 -0.89 -5.00
N ASP A 32 -7.92 -1.77 -5.84
CA ASP A 32 -7.46 -2.00 -7.19
C ASP A 32 -8.32 -1.18 -8.16
N TYR A 33 -7.86 0.02 -8.46
CA TYR A 33 -8.56 0.87 -9.42
C TYR A 33 -7.91 0.73 -10.79
N ALA A 34 -8.74 0.53 -11.80
CA ALA A 34 -8.31 0.44 -13.21
C ALA A 34 -7.61 1.73 -13.71
N THR A 35 -7.81 2.86 -13.02
CA THR A 35 -7.19 4.13 -13.34
C THR A 35 -6.83 4.86 -12.07
N TYR A 36 -5.53 5.04 -11.81
CA TYR A 36 -5.03 5.83 -10.68
C TYR A 36 -4.87 7.28 -11.12
N TYR A 37 -5.58 8.19 -10.44
CA TYR A 37 -5.41 9.64 -10.65
C TYR A 37 -4.19 10.11 -9.85
N VAL A 38 -3.02 10.03 -10.45
CA VAL A 38 -1.76 10.47 -9.83
C VAL A 38 -1.72 11.99 -9.59
N SER A 39 -2.58 12.75 -10.28
CA SER A 39 -2.73 14.19 -10.06
C SER A 39 -3.18 14.57 -8.63
N SER A 40 -3.72 13.62 -7.88
CA SER A 40 -4.16 13.82 -6.50
C SER A 40 -3.09 13.44 -5.46
N PHE A 41 -1.89 13.07 -5.90
CA PHE A 41 -0.79 12.67 -5.03
C PHE A 41 0.25 13.78 -4.94
N ASP A 42 0.58 14.19 -3.72
CA ASP A 42 1.69 15.11 -3.44
C ASP A 42 2.93 14.33 -2.97
N PRO A 43 3.97 14.19 -3.81
CA PRO A 43 5.17 13.45 -3.45
C PRO A 43 6.00 14.13 -2.35
N GLN A 44 5.80 15.42 -2.08
CA GLN A 44 6.55 16.14 -1.05
C GLN A 44 6.03 15.86 0.35
N THR A 45 4.73 15.67 0.48
CA THR A 45 4.07 15.42 1.77
C THR A 45 3.53 14.01 1.93
N GLY A 46 3.42 13.25 0.85
CA GLY A 46 2.73 11.97 0.82
C GLY A 46 1.20 12.08 0.87
N ALA A 47 0.66 13.32 0.85
CA ALA A 47 -0.78 13.53 0.88
C ALA A 47 -1.45 13.03 -0.41
N SER A 48 -2.66 12.50 -0.28
CA SER A 48 -3.47 12.06 -1.41
C SER A 48 -4.95 12.23 -1.10
N ASP A 49 -5.70 12.84 -2.02
CA ASP A 49 -7.16 12.91 -1.93
C ASP A 49 -7.83 11.60 -2.38
N PHE A 50 -7.07 10.72 -2.96
CA PHE A 50 -7.51 9.45 -3.50
C PHE A 50 -7.30 8.32 -2.49
N GLN A 51 -8.34 7.50 -2.25
CA GLN A 51 -8.26 6.38 -1.33
C GLN A 51 -7.52 5.21 -1.97
N LEU A 52 -6.28 4.98 -1.57
CA LEU A 52 -5.47 3.86 -2.06
C LEU A 52 -5.63 2.62 -1.18
N PHE A 53 -5.69 2.83 0.14
CA PHE A 53 -5.90 1.74 1.08
C PHE A 53 -6.78 2.18 2.26
N ARG A 54 -7.38 1.19 2.90
CA ARG A 54 -8.06 1.35 4.18
C ARG A 54 -7.86 0.08 4.99
N TYR A 55 -7.26 0.23 6.16
CA TYR A 55 -7.01 -0.85 7.09
C TYR A 55 -7.57 -0.53 8.47
N THR A 56 -8.06 -1.57 9.15
CA THR A 56 -8.32 -1.52 10.59
C THR A 56 -7.17 -2.23 11.28
N LEU A 57 -6.53 -1.53 12.18
CA LEU A 57 -5.49 -2.06 13.05
C LEU A 57 -6.09 -2.34 14.41
N SER A 58 -6.06 -3.59 14.83
CA SER A 58 -6.62 -4.06 16.10
C SER A 58 -5.61 -4.93 16.86
N SER A 59 -5.80 -5.10 18.16
CA SER A 59 -4.95 -5.94 19.00
C SER A 59 -5.78 -6.86 19.87
N ASP A 60 -5.24 -8.04 20.19
CA ASP A 60 -5.82 -8.96 21.17
C ASP A 60 -5.68 -8.48 22.62
N SER A 61 -4.84 -7.47 22.84
CA SER A 61 -4.63 -6.85 24.14
C SER A 61 -4.17 -5.39 24.03
N TYR A 62 -4.81 -4.52 24.78
CA TYR A 62 -4.48 -3.09 24.89
C TYR A 62 -3.94 -2.77 26.29
N PRO A 63 -3.12 -1.73 26.42
CA PRO A 63 -2.49 -0.94 25.36
C PRO A 63 -1.35 -1.69 24.65
N VAL A 64 -1.11 -1.34 23.37
CA VAL A 64 0.00 -1.88 22.58
C VAL A 64 0.70 -0.76 21.81
N TRP A 65 2.01 -0.79 21.76
CA TRP A 65 2.79 0.13 20.94
C TRP A 65 2.90 -0.41 19.51
N VAL A 66 2.73 0.48 18.52
CA VAL A 66 2.81 0.13 17.10
C VAL A 66 3.57 1.17 16.31
N LYS A 67 4.12 0.74 15.17
CA LYS A 67 4.69 1.58 14.12
C LYS A 67 4.16 1.08 12.79
N VAL A 68 3.67 1.98 11.97
CA VAL A 68 3.13 1.69 10.65
C VAL A 68 4.14 2.12 9.59
N THR A 69 4.26 1.32 8.55
CA THR A 69 5.08 1.61 7.36
C THR A 69 4.24 1.39 6.12
N PHE A 70 4.27 2.32 5.19
CA PHE A 70 3.68 2.17 3.87
C PHE A 70 4.75 2.40 2.82
N ARG A 71 4.87 1.46 1.88
CA ARG A 71 5.83 1.52 0.80
C ARG A 71 5.13 1.27 -0.53
N ALA A 72 5.33 2.16 -1.48
CA ALA A 72 4.93 1.99 -2.86
C ALA A 72 6.19 1.99 -3.74
N THR A 73 6.32 0.96 -4.57
CA THR A 73 7.43 0.83 -5.53
C THR A 73 6.90 0.52 -6.92
N MET A 74 7.72 0.76 -7.94
CA MET A 74 7.38 0.40 -9.31
C MET A 74 8.56 -0.16 -10.07
N VAL A 75 8.23 -0.98 -11.06
CA VAL A 75 9.10 -1.38 -12.17
C VAL A 75 8.33 -1.10 -13.45
N SER A 76 8.79 -0.16 -14.26
CA SER A 76 8.12 0.24 -15.50
C SER A 76 9.13 0.38 -16.64
N PRO A 77 9.37 -0.68 -17.41
CA PRO A 77 10.25 -0.61 -18.58
C PRO A 77 9.79 0.43 -19.61
N ALA A 78 8.49 0.69 -19.69
CA ALA A 78 7.91 1.75 -20.56
C ALA A 78 8.40 3.16 -20.18
N LEU A 79 8.76 3.37 -18.91
CA LEU A 79 9.37 4.61 -18.41
C LEU A 79 10.91 4.54 -18.34
N GLY A 80 11.51 3.42 -18.73
CA GLY A 80 12.94 3.19 -18.58
C GLY A 80 13.36 2.72 -17.18
N ILE A 81 12.41 2.48 -16.28
CA ILE A 81 12.62 2.05 -14.89
C ILE A 81 12.64 0.51 -14.89
N ASN A 82 13.83 -0.07 -15.06
CA ASN A 82 14.00 -1.51 -15.21
C ASN A 82 14.30 -2.26 -13.91
N THR A 83 14.51 -1.53 -12.81
CA THR A 83 14.69 -2.06 -11.46
C THR A 83 13.67 -1.43 -10.54
N GLU A 84 13.42 -2.09 -9.40
CA GLU A 84 12.48 -1.54 -8.41
C GLU A 84 12.91 -0.14 -7.96
N ALA A 85 12.03 0.84 -8.16
CA ALA A 85 12.20 2.21 -7.72
C ALA A 85 11.12 2.59 -6.72
N ALA A 86 11.48 3.34 -5.68
CA ALA A 86 10.51 3.85 -4.72
C ALA A 86 9.62 4.90 -5.38
N ILE A 87 8.31 4.78 -5.19
CA ILE A 87 7.36 5.88 -5.44
C ILE A 87 7.22 6.70 -4.16
N LEU A 88 7.03 6.01 -3.04
CA LEU A 88 6.88 6.59 -1.72
C LEU A 88 7.16 5.55 -0.65
N ASP A 89 7.96 5.91 0.34
CA ASP A 89 8.18 5.11 1.54
C ASP A 89 7.92 5.99 2.76
N LEU A 90 6.83 5.70 3.48
CA LEU A 90 6.37 6.43 4.66
C LEU A 90 6.44 5.54 5.88
N TYR A 91 6.76 6.13 7.03
CA TYR A 91 6.59 5.47 8.32
C TYR A 91 6.13 6.45 9.40
N THR A 92 5.44 5.93 10.41
CA THR A 92 5.02 6.72 11.56
C THR A 92 6.06 6.68 12.66
N SER A 93 6.10 7.70 13.55
CA SER A 93 6.65 7.49 14.88
C SER A 93 5.93 6.32 15.56
N PRO A 94 6.56 5.61 16.52
CA PRO A 94 5.83 4.70 17.38
C PRO A 94 4.73 5.44 18.15
N PHE A 95 3.54 4.85 18.20
CA PHE A 95 2.39 5.38 18.94
C PHE A 95 1.69 4.27 19.70
N GLN A 96 0.94 4.63 20.73
CA GLN A 96 0.22 3.69 21.55
C GLN A 96 -1.22 3.54 21.05
N LEU A 97 -1.66 2.29 20.91
CA LEU A 97 -3.04 1.94 20.65
C LEU A 97 -3.70 1.56 21.98
N ASP A 98 -4.78 2.25 22.31
CA ASP A 98 -5.68 1.91 23.42
C ASP A 98 -6.99 1.28 22.91
N ASN A 99 -7.28 1.44 21.63
CA ASN A 99 -8.42 0.88 20.89
C ASN A 99 -8.03 0.64 19.44
N ASP A 100 -8.95 0.05 18.68
CA ASP A 100 -8.79 -0.10 17.23
C ASP A 100 -8.65 1.26 16.55
N ILE A 101 -7.90 1.30 15.46
CA ILE A 101 -7.75 2.47 14.62
C ILE A 101 -8.03 2.11 13.16
N ILE A 102 -8.64 3.05 12.43
CA ILE A 102 -8.78 2.96 10.99
C ILE A 102 -7.67 3.82 10.37
N LEU A 103 -6.87 3.19 9.51
CA LEU A 103 -5.81 3.82 8.75
C LEU A 103 -6.26 3.96 7.30
N ASP A 104 -6.35 5.19 6.85
CA ASP A 104 -6.67 5.57 5.48
C ASP A 104 -5.49 6.40 4.95
N ASN A 105 -5.05 6.16 3.71
CA ASN A 105 -3.91 6.91 3.17
C ASN A 105 -4.16 8.41 3.09
N ARG A 106 -5.41 8.84 3.01
CA ARG A 106 -5.79 10.26 2.98
C ARG A 106 -5.54 10.97 4.30
N ASP A 107 -5.45 10.20 5.38
CA ASP A 107 -5.17 10.72 6.73
C ASP A 107 -3.67 10.68 7.07
N LEU A 108 -2.82 10.12 6.16
CA LEU A 108 -1.40 9.92 6.39
C LEU A 108 -0.56 10.81 5.46
N SER A 109 0.07 11.80 6.04
CA SER A 109 1.03 12.68 5.35
C SER A 109 2.04 13.23 6.37
N THR A 110 3.12 13.84 5.90
CA THR A 110 4.10 14.48 6.79
C THR A 110 3.53 15.65 7.59
N THR A 111 2.35 16.14 7.22
CA THR A 111 1.62 17.18 7.97
C THR A 111 0.67 16.60 9.02
N THR A 112 0.47 15.29 9.03
CA THR A 112 -0.38 14.61 10.01
C THR A 112 0.32 14.54 11.35
N THR A 113 -0.29 15.14 12.37
CA THR A 113 0.22 15.12 13.76
C THR A 113 -0.66 14.32 14.69
N GLN A 114 -1.88 13.95 14.24
CA GLN A 114 -2.85 13.27 15.07
C GLN A 114 -3.81 12.44 14.21
N LEU A 115 -4.05 11.22 14.63
CA LEU A 115 -5.15 10.37 14.15
C LEU A 115 -6.22 10.22 15.24
N ARG A 116 -7.32 9.54 14.91
CA ARG A 116 -8.36 9.20 15.87
C ARG A 116 -8.60 7.70 15.89
N ASP A 117 -8.81 7.15 17.07
CA ASP A 117 -9.25 5.78 17.21
C ASP A 117 -10.75 5.64 16.87
N VAL A 118 -11.28 4.42 16.89
CA VAL A 118 -12.70 4.15 16.60
C VAL A 118 -13.66 4.77 17.61
N THR A 119 -13.17 5.18 18.78
CA THR A 119 -13.97 5.90 19.79
C THR A 119 -13.91 7.41 19.62
N GLY A 120 -13.05 7.92 18.74
CA GLY A 120 -12.79 9.33 18.50
C GLY A 120 -11.71 9.94 19.39
N ALA A 121 -11.04 9.13 20.22
CA ALA A 121 -9.91 9.59 21.04
C ALA A 121 -8.70 9.92 20.16
N PRO A 122 -7.97 11.01 20.46
CA PRO A 122 -6.82 11.40 19.67
C PRO A 122 -5.60 10.50 19.95
N ILE A 123 -4.87 10.21 18.88
CA ILE A 123 -3.59 9.50 18.93
C ILE A 123 -2.54 10.40 18.29
N ASP A 124 -1.60 10.88 19.07
CA ASP A 124 -0.51 11.72 18.60
C ASP A 124 0.55 10.87 17.90
N LEU A 125 0.92 11.27 16.70
CA LEU A 125 1.98 10.62 15.92
C LEU A 125 2.62 11.63 14.97
N SER A 126 3.74 11.23 14.39
CA SER A 126 4.37 11.94 13.28
C SER A 126 4.57 10.97 12.13
N VAL A 127 4.43 11.46 10.90
CA VAL A 127 4.69 10.70 9.68
C VAL A 127 5.96 11.24 9.03
N TYR A 128 6.81 10.33 8.60
CA TYR A 128 8.09 10.64 7.98
C TYR A 128 8.18 9.99 6.61
N ILE A 129 8.79 10.68 5.66
CA ILE A 129 9.20 10.11 4.37
C ILE A 129 10.60 9.55 4.54
N GLN A 130 10.78 8.27 4.23
CA GLN A 130 12.07 7.62 4.19
C GLN A 130 12.68 7.70 2.79
N ASP A 131 11.85 7.52 1.76
CA ASP A 131 12.24 7.58 0.37
C ASP A 131 11.07 8.06 -0.49
N VAL A 132 11.38 8.69 -1.61
CA VAL A 132 10.39 9.22 -2.55
C VAL A 132 10.94 9.09 -3.97
N ILE A 133 10.04 8.99 -4.94
CA ILE A 133 10.36 8.89 -6.36
C ILE A 133 11.37 9.98 -6.79
N ASP A 134 12.37 9.59 -7.56
CA ASP A 134 13.27 10.55 -8.19
C ASP A 134 12.51 11.51 -9.09
N VAL A 135 12.97 12.77 -9.16
CA VAL A 135 12.31 13.82 -9.93
C VAL A 135 12.22 13.49 -11.42
N ALA A 136 13.22 12.82 -11.97
CA ALA A 136 13.20 12.42 -13.38
C ALA A 136 12.16 11.35 -13.64
N ASP A 137 12.06 10.33 -12.78
CA ASP A 137 11.09 9.25 -12.85
C ASP A 137 9.67 9.76 -12.61
N LEU A 138 9.48 10.68 -11.66
CA LEU A 138 8.22 11.37 -11.43
C LEU A 138 7.76 12.12 -12.68
N ASN A 139 8.64 12.89 -13.31
CA ASN A 139 8.32 13.63 -14.53
C ASN A 139 7.98 12.69 -15.69
N ALA A 140 8.68 11.58 -15.84
CA ALA A 140 8.39 10.56 -16.85
C ALA A 140 7.00 9.96 -16.61
N MET A 141 6.68 9.59 -15.37
CA MET A 141 5.38 9.04 -14.98
C MET A 141 4.25 10.06 -15.22
N LEU A 142 4.41 11.31 -14.77
CA LEU A 142 3.41 12.37 -14.97
C LEU A 142 3.20 12.67 -16.45
N SER A 143 4.27 12.74 -17.26
CA SER A 143 4.17 12.95 -18.71
C SER A 143 3.41 11.83 -19.41
N SER A 144 3.66 10.58 -19.00
CA SER A 144 2.91 9.43 -19.50
C SER A 144 1.42 9.53 -19.15
N ILE A 145 1.09 9.86 -17.90
CA ILE A 145 -0.30 10.03 -17.46
C ILE A 145 -1.00 11.18 -18.20
N MET A 146 -0.33 12.31 -18.36
CA MET A 146 -0.87 13.46 -19.10
C MET A 146 -1.17 13.11 -20.56
N THR A 147 -0.37 12.23 -21.15
CA THR A 147 -0.50 11.84 -22.56
C THR A 147 -1.54 10.73 -22.76
N THR A 148 -1.57 9.76 -21.85
CA THR A 148 -2.39 8.53 -22.01
C THR A 148 -3.62 8.49 -21.10
N GLY A 149 -3.69 9.35 -20.08
CA GLY A 149 -4.74 9.37 -19.06
C GLY A 149 -4.65 8.22 -18.05
N ARG A 150 -3.53 7.46 -18.02
CA ARG A 150 -3.36 6.29 -17.17
C ARG A 150 -1.92 6.10 -16.74
N LEU A 151 -1.71 5.23 -15.75
CA LEU A 151 -0.38 4.76 -15.38
C LEU A 151 0.29 4.05 -16.57
N SER A 152 1.60 4.19 -16.66
CA SER A 152 2.42 3.44 -17.64
C SER A 152 2.41 1.95 -17.35
N ASP A 153 2.65 1.17 -18.37
CA ASP A 153 2.77 -0.28 -18.24
C ASP A 153 3.90 -0.62 -17.27
N GLY A 154 3.62 -1.52 -16.35
CA GLY A 154 4.57 -1.89 -15.30
C GLY A 154 3.94 -2.59 -14.11
N ASN A 155 4.78 -2.95 -13.16
CA ASN A 155 4.39 -3.55 -11.90
C ASN A 155 4.48 -2.49 -10.79
N TYR A 156 3.37 -2.27 -10.10
CA TYR A 156 3.24 -1.35 -8.98
C TYR A 156 3.02 -2.17 -7.72
N THR A 157 3.96 -2.15 -6.80
CA THR A 157 3.89 -2.94 -5.57
C THR A 157 3.64 -2.03 -4.38
N PHE A 158 2.61 -2.34 -3.64
CA PHE A 158 2.21 -1.65 -2.42
C PHE A 158 2.42 -2.59 -1.23
N GLN A 159 3.09 -2.09 -0.21
CA GLN A 159 3.37 -2.82 1.01
C GLN A 159 2.88 -2.00 2.20
N PHE A 160 2.07 -2.62 3.05
CA PHE A 160 1.62 -2.04 4.30
C PHE A 160 2.15 -2.87 5.45
N GLY A 161 2.98 -2.26 6.28
CA GLY A 161 3.69 -2.95 7.35
C GLY A 161 3.30 -2.45 8.72
N VAL A 162 3.24 -3.37 9.68
CA VAL A 162 3.03 -3.05 11.09
C VAL A 162 4.08 -3.75 11.94
N ALA A 163 4.76 -2.98 12.77
CA ALA A 163 5.56 -3.49 13.87
C ALA A 163 4.82 -3.23 15.18
N SER A 164 4.87 -4.16 16.13
CA SER A 164 4.24 -4.03 17.44
C SER A 164 5.18 -4.42 18.56
N GLY A 165 4.92 -3.90 19.76
CA GLY A 165 5.73 -4.19 20.94
C GLY A 165 5.12 -3.68 22.23
N SER A 166 5.70 -4.10 23.35
CA SER A 166 5.25 -3.71 24.68
C SER A 166 5.63 -2.28 25.08
N ASN A 167 6.56 -1.66 24.36
CA ASN A 167 7.00 -0.29 24.58
C ASN A 167 7.60 0.28 23.28
N GLN A 168 7.85 1.58 23.27
CA GLN A 168 8.38 2.31 22.12
C GLN A 168 9.68 1.72 21.58
N GLY A 169 10.67 1.43 22.46
CA GLY A 169 11.97 0.90 22.03
C GLY A 169 11.87 -0.52 21.46
N ALA A 170 10.91 -1.33 21.94
CA ALA A 170 10.65 -2.65 21.38
C ALA A 170 10.09 -2.56 19.95
N VAL A 171 9.22 -1.60 19.68
CA VAL A 171 8.66 -1.37 18.35
C VAL A 171 9.71 -0.84 17.37
N GLU A 172 10.57 0.07 17.81
CA GLU A 172 11.63 0.62 16.97
C GLU A 172 12.62 -0.44 16.48
N SER A 173 12.84 -1.46 17.29
CA SER A 173 13.73 -2.60 16.98
C SER A 173 13.00 -3.77 16.30
N ALA A 174 11.67 -3.77 16.27
CA ALA A 174 10.89 -4.83 15.67
C ALA A 174 10.86 -4.71 14.15
N SER A 175 10.95 -5.85 13.47
CA SER A 175 10.72 -5.90 12.03
C SER A 175 9.22 -5.86 11.76
N PRO A 176 8.75 -4.99 10.85
CA PRO A 176 7.34 -4.96 10.48
C PRO A 176 6.93 -6.24 9.73
N THR A 177 5.70 -6.68 9.98
CA THR A 177 5.04 -7.67 9.14
C THR A 177 4.32 -6.95 8.01
N PHE A 178 4.59 -7.32 6.77
CA PHE A 178 4.03 -6.66 5.59
C PHE A 178 2.89 -7.45 4.97
N GLU A 179 1.84 -6.75 4.61
CA GLU A 179 0.88 -7.15 3.58
C GLU A 179 1.29 -6.52 2.26
N THR A 180 1.39 -7.33 1.21
CA THR A 180 1.88 -6.88 -0.10
C THR A 180 0.82 -7.10 -1.17
N ARG A 181 0.60 -6.07 -2.00
CA ARG A 181 -0.25 -6.11 -3.18
C ARG A 181 0.53 -5.62 -4.38
N THR A 182 0.56 -6.41 -5.46
CA THR A 182 1.11 -5.97 -6.74
C THR A 182 -0.01 -5.78 -7.75
N ILE A 183 0.01 -4.65 -8.43
CA ILE A 183 -0.89 -4.31 -9.53
C ILE A 183 -0.07 -4.30 -10.80
N ILE A 184 -0.50 -5.07 -11.78
CA ILE A 184 0.11 -5.13 -13.10
C ILE A 184 -0.70 -4.24 -14.02
N VAL A 185 -0.07 -3.22 -14.57
CA VAL A 185 -0.67 -2.34 -15.58
C VAL A 185 -0.12 -2.75 -16.92
N GLU A 186 -1.00 -3.18 -17.83
CA GLU A 186 -0.65 -3.58 -19.17
C GLU A 186 -1.53 -2.83 -20.16
N SER A 187 -0.91 -2.35 -21.22
CA SER A 187 -1.62 -1.77 -22.34
C SER A 187 -1.81 -2.83 -23.40
N PRO A 188 -3.03 -3.11 -23.85
CA PRO A 188 -3.20 -3.99 -25.00
C PRO A 188 -2.45 -3.37 -26.19
N SER A 189 -1.53 -4.12 -26.78
CA SER A 189 -0.67 -3.65 -27.85
C SER A 189 -1.43 -3.36 -29.15
N ALA A 190 -2.54 -4.04 -29.37
CA ALA A 190 -3.50 -3.76 -30.45
C ALA A 190 -4.87 -4.35 -30.12
N ILE A 191 -5.91 -3.61 -30.44
CA ILE A 191 -7.27 -4.13 -30.50
C ILE A 191 -7.59 -4.34 -31.97
N ASN A 192 -7.76 -5.59 -32.36
CA ASN A 192 -8.14 -5.94 -33.72
C ASN A 192 -9.60 -6.30 -33.76
N LEU A 193 -10.35 -5.65 -34.64
CA LEU A 193 -11.70 -6.07 -34.98
C LEU A 193 -11.62 -7.29 -35.91
N GLU A 194 -12.00 -8.47 -35.39
CA GLU A 194 -11.96 -9.71 -36.16
C GLU A 194 -13.19 -9.88 -37.05
N TYR A 195 -14.34 -9.39 -36.58
CA TYR A 195 -15.57 -9.44 -37.37
C TYR A 195 -16.45 -8.24 -37.05
N PRO A 196 -17.02 -7.59 -38.08
CA PRO A 196 -16.60 -7.68 -39.48
C PRO A 196 -15.16 -7.18 -39.63
N GLY A 197 -14.29 -8.02 -40.20
CA GLY A 197 -12.86 -7.78 -40.28
C GLY A 197 -12.40 -7.35 -41.65
N GLY A 198 -11.30 -6.62 -41.67
CA GLY A 198 -10.63 -6.16 -42.87
C GLY A 198 -9.95 -4.83 -42.66
N THR A 199 -9.02 -4.47 -43.52
CA THR A 199 -8.45 -3.12 -43.51
C THR A 199 -9.52 -2.08 -43.88
N LEU A 200 -9.48 -0.91 -43.27
CA LEU A 200 -10.40 0.23 -43.58
C LEU A 200 -10.41 0.60 -45.05
N SER A 201 -9.44 0.17 -45.85
CA SER A 201 -9.33 0.37 -47.30
C SER A 201 -10.04 -0.72 -48.12
N ASP A 202 -10.42 -1.84 -47.52
CA ASP A 202 -11.12 -2.92 -48.19
C ASP A 202 -12.64 -2.82 -47.90
N THR A 203 -13.34 -2.13 -48.77
CA THR A 203 -14.80 -1.93 -48.69
C THR A 203 -15.61 -3.11 -49.20
N SER A 204 -14.95 -4.13 -49.79
CA SER A 204 -15.65 -5.23 -50.50
C SER A 204 -16.07 -6.40 -49.58
N SER A 205 -15.53 -6.51 -48.39
CA SER A 205 -15.77 -7.63 -47.47
C SER A 205 -16.46 -7.24 -46.16
N ASN A 206 -16.87 -6.00 -45.98
CA ASN A 206 -17.35 -5.49 -44.69
C ASN A 206 -18.85 -5.12 -44.71
N ASP A 207 -19.62 -5.63 -45.65
CA ASP A 207 -21.08 -5.40 -45.71
C ASP A 207 -21.76 -6.16 -44.54
N ILE A 208 -22.35 -5.41 -43.64
CA ILE A 208 -23.11 -5.95 -42.53
C ILE A 208 -24.60 -5.92 -42.90
N PHE A 209 -25.16 -7.08 -43.22
CA PHE A 209 -26.56 -7.25 -43.63
C PHE A 209 -27.52 -7.57 -42.49
N THR A 210 -27.20 -7.17 -41.27
CA THR A 210 -28.00 -7.43 -40.07
C THR A 210 -28.28 -6.18 -39.27
N THR A 211 -29.48 -6.11 -38.69
CA THR A 211 -29.88 -5.04 -37.77
C THR A 211 -29.14 -5.11 -36.42
N TYR A 212 -28.52 -6.27 -36.09
CA TYR A 212 -27.78 -6.51 -34.89
C TYR A 212 -26.42 -7.09 -35.24
N PRO A 213 -25.44 -6.24 -35.60
CA PRO A 213 -24.11 -6.73 -35.96
C PRO A 213 -23.40 -7.32 -34.75
N LEU A 214 -22.84 -8.51 -34.89
CA LEU A 214 -21.92 -9.09 -33.95
C LEU A 214 -20.52 -8.50 -34.22
N LEU A 215 -19.94 -7.86 -33.21
CA LEU A 215 -18.58 -7.34 -33.28
C LEU A 215 -17.68 -8.27 -32.41
N ILE A 216 -16.65 -8.83 -33.04
CA ILE A 216 -15.68 -9.71 -32.36
C ILE A 216 -14.33 -9.02 -32.38
N TRP A 217 -13.70 -8.95 -31.21
CA TRP A 217 -12.42 -8.30 -31.01
C TRP A 217 -11.40 -9.29 -30.46
N SER A 218 -10.16 -9.16 -30.88
CA SER A 218 -9.02 -9.74 -30.19
C SER A 218 -8.07 -8.65 -29.73
N SER A 219 -7.38 -8.91 -28.65
CA SER A 219 -6.26 -8.10 -28.18
C SER A 219 -5.03 -8.98 -28.09
N SER A 220 -3.93 -8.52 -28.66
CA SER A 220 -2.61 -9.09 -28.42
C SER A 220 -1.96 -8.27 -27.31
N GLY A 221 -1.79 -8.86 -26.12
CA GLY A 221 -1.02 -8.37 -25.00
C GLY A 221 0.14 -9.29 -24.74
#